data_4a1ddebaa05f2b51cd86fe83c27edaa0
#
_entry.id   4a1ddebaa05f2b51cd86fe83c27edaa0
#
_cell.length_a   1.000
_cell.length_b   1.000
_cell.length_c   1.000
_cell.angle_alpha   90.00
_cell.angle_beta   90.00
_cell.angle_gamma   90.00
#
_symmetry.space_group_name_H-M   'P 1'
#
loop_
_entity.id
_entity.type
_entity.pdbx_description
1 polymer ?
#
loop_
_entity_poly.entity_id
_entity_poly.type
_entity_poly.pdbx_seq_one_letter_code
_entity_poly.pdbx_strand_id
1 'polypeptide(L)'
;MRIIPAIDIIEGKCVRLTKGDYNTKKIYNENPLEVAKQFEDAGIEYLHVVDLDGAKSKHIVNHKVLEQIASKTNLKIDFGGGLKSDEDAKIAFESGANQITGGSIAVKNPDVFINWLKNYGSERIILGADCKNRKVATHGWMETSVVDVVEFITDYEEIGTEYVICTDVAKDGMLEGTSNELYKEILETTKVKLIASGGVSNLDDLFKVQELGCEGVIVGKAIYENKISLKELEQFIIKQ
;
A
#
# COMPACT_ATOMS: atom_id res chain seq x y z
N MET A 1 0.10 -6.41 -14.81
CA MET A 1 0.27 -6.25 -13.32
C MET A 1 0.65 -4.81 -13.01
N ARG A 2 0.01 -4.13 -12.04
CA ARG A 2 0.35 -2.74 -11.66
C ARG A 2 1.72 -2.69 -10.97
N ILE A 3 2.58 -1.77 -11.37
CA ILE A 3 3.79 -1.38 -10.62
C ILE A 3 3.43 -0.15 -9.81
N ILE A 4 3.54 -0.24 -8.49
CA ILE A 4 3.03 0.75 -7.55
C ILE A 4 4.18 1.19 -6.62
N PRO A 5 4.94 2.24 -6.97
CA PRO A 5 5.88 2.84 -6.01
C PRO A 5 5.16 3.33 -4.76
N ALA A 6 5.87 3.32 -3.63
CA ALA A 6 5.36 3.84 -2.37
C ALA A 6 6.05 5.14 -1.96
N ILE A 7 5.26 6.12 -1.53
CA ILE A 7 5.71 7.34 -0.85
C ILE A 7 5.13 7.35 0.56
N ASP A 8 5.98 7.17 1.57
CA ASP A 8 5.61 7.37 2.96
C ASP A 8 5.85 8.83 3.35
N ILE A 9 4.92 9.42 4.09
CA ILE A 9 4.98 10.84 4.46
C ILE A 9 5.06 10.98 5.98
N ILE A 10 6.07 11.71 6.45
CA ILE A 10 6.17 12.23 7.82
C ILE A 10 6.53 13.72 7.72
N GLU A 11 5.77 14.57 8.42
CA GLU A 11 5.99 16.03 8.44
C GLU A 11 6.05 16.65 7.02
N GLY A 12 5.23 16.12 6.10
CA GLY A 12 5.17 16.57 4.71
C GLY A 12 6.34 16.12 3.83
N LYS A 13 7.24 15.25 4.31
CA LYS A 13 8.45 14.79 3.60
C LYS A 13 8.34 13.34 3.19
N CYS A 14 8.99 12.99 2.07
CA CYS A 14 9.13 11.61 1.63
C CYS A 14 10.16 10.87 2.48
N VAL A 15 9.72 9.83 3.18
CA VAL A 15 10.54 9.05 4.10
C VAL A 15 10.41 7.56 3.86
N ARG A 16 11.27 6.77 4.49
CA ARG A 16 11.08 5.32 4.66
C ARG A 16 11.43 4.92 6.09
N LEU A 17 10.69 3.96 6.61
CA LEU A 17 10.97 3.27 7.85
C LEU A 17 11.49 1.85 7.54
N THR A 18 12.08 1.19 8.51
CA THR A 18 12.39 -0.24 8.46
C THR A 18 11.44 -0.96 9.40
N LYS A 19 10.64 -1.90 8.89
CA LYS A 19 9.61 -2.63 9.66
C LYS A 19 8.68 -1.72 10.47
N GLY A 20 8.37 -0.52 9.94
CA GLY A 20 7.49 0.44 10.61
C GLY A 20 8.08 1.15 11.85
N ASP A 21 9.35 0.97 12.17
CA ASP A 21 9.98 1.62 13.32
C ASP A 21 10.32 3.09 13.00
N TYR A 22 9.64 4.02 13.65
CA TYR A 22 9.83 5.47 13.49
C TYR A 22 11.24 5.95 13.89
N ASN A 23 11.96 5.20 14.73
CA ASN A 23 13.35 5.52 15.07
C ASN A 23 14.33 5.26 13.92
N THR A 24 13.90 4.52 12.91
CA THR A 24 14.69 4.22 11.70
C THR A 24 14.39 5.18 10.55
N LYS A 25 13.64 6.28 10.83
CA LYS A 25 13.23 7.26 9.81
C LYS A 25 14.43 7.77 9.00
N LYS A 26 14.37 7.58 7.68
CA LYS A 26 15.32 8.13 6.71
C LYS A 26 14.53 9.02 5.74
N ILE A 27 14.95 10.27 5.59
CA ILE A 27 14.36 11.20 4.62
C ILE A 27 15.06 10.98 3.28
N TYR A 28 14.28 10.78 2.21
CA TYR A 28 14.79 10.61 0.85
C TYR A 28 14.55 11.85 -0.01
N ASN A 29 13.48 12.60 0.26
CA ASN A 29 13.21 13.87 -0.40
C ASN A 29 12.36 14.77 0.51
N GLU A 30 12.68 16.05 0.53
CA GLU A 30 11.90 17.07 1.25
C GLU A 30 10.56 17.38 0.58
N ASN A 31 10.41 17.03 -0.71
CA ASN A 31 9.23 17.33 -1.52
C ASN A 31 8.65 16.05 -2.17
N PRO A 32 7.61 15.42 -1.59
CA PRO A 32 6.99 14.23 -2.15
C PRO A 32 6.46 14.39 -3.58
N LEU A 33 6.05 15.61 -3.99
CA LEU A 33 5.60 15.88 -5.36
C LEU A 33 6.71 15.67 -6.39
N GLU A 34 7.97 16.03 -6.07
CA GLU A 34 9.09 15.80 -6.99
C GLU A 34 9.32 14.31 -7.21
N VAL A 35 9.19 13.51 -6.15
CA VAL A 35 9.30 12.04 -6.25
C VAL A 35 8.15 11.48 -7.09
N ALA A 36 6.92 11.93 -6.86
CA ALA A 36 5.75 11.49 -7.63
C ALA A 36 5.90 11.81 -9.13
N LYS A 37 6.42 12.99 -9.49
CA LYS A 37 6.70 13.36 -10.88
C LYS A 37 7.78 12.48 -11.52
N GLN A 38 8.84 12.13 -10.79
CA GLN A 38 9.85 11.21 -11.30
C GLN A 38 9.27 9.83 -11.62
N PHE A 39 8.29 9.37 -10.83
CA PHE A 39 7.57 8.13 -11.10
C PHE A 39 6.68 8.26 -12.35
N GLU A 40 5.92 9.33 -12.47
CA GLU A 40 5.09 9.61 -13.64
C GLU A 40 5.95 9.70 -14.92
N ASP A 41 7.08 10.42 -14.89
CA ASP A 41 8.01 10.58 -16.00
C ASP A 41 8.62 9.23 -16.45
N ALA A 42 8.69 8.25 -15.56
CA ALA A 42 9.10 6.87 -15.85
C ALA A 42 7.95 5.96 -16.34
N GLY A 43 6.80 6.53 -16.70
CA GLY A 43 5.65 5.78 -17.22
C GLY A 43 4.85 5.00 -16.17
N ILE A 44 5.06 5.28 -14.89
CA ILE A 44 4.28 4.68 -13.81
C ILE A 44 2.91 5.36 -13.75
N GLU A 45 1.84 4.56 -13.59
CA GLU A 45 0.47 5.05 -13.53
C GLU A 45 -0.13 5.04 -12.12
N TYR A 46 0.41 4.21 -11.22
CA TYR A 46 -0.16 3.97 -9.89
C TYR A 46 0.83 4.39 -8.82
N LEU A 47 0.31 4.93 -7.70
CA LEU A 47 1.12 5.38 -6.58
C LEU A 47 0.43 5.00 -5.27
N HIS A 48 1.16 4.38 -4.35
CA HIS A 48 0.73 4.16 -2.96
C HIS A 48 1.30 5.26 -2.07
N VAL A 49 0.44 6.03 -1.42
CA VAL A 49 0.83 7.11 -0.51
C VAL A 49 0.40 6.76 0.91
N VAL A 50 1.35 6.75 1.85
CA VAL A 50 1.09 6.42 3.26
C VAL A 50 1.33 7.63 4.14
N ASP A 51 0.29 8.09 4.81
CA ASP A 51 0.35 9.12 5.85
C ASP A 51 0.75 8.51 7.19
N LEU A 52 2.06 8.49 7.46
CA LEU A 52 2.60 7.92 8.71
C LEU A 52 2.29 8.80 9.94
N ASP A 53 2.16 10.13 9.76
CA ASP A 53 1.66 10.99 10.85
C ASP A 53 0.20 10.67 11.16
N GLY A 54 -0.61 10.44 10.12
CA GLY A 54 -1.99 10.00 10.25
C GLY A 54 -2.11 8.63 10.92
N ALA A 55 -1.27 7.68 10.54
CA ALA A 55 -1.23 6.37 11.19
C ALA A 55 -0.98 6.46 12.69
N LYS A 56 -0.10 7.37 13.11
CA LYS A 56 0.24 7.63 14.53
C LYS A 56 -0.85 8.41 15.27
N SER A 57 -1.41 9.47 14.65
CA SER A 57 -2.42 10.35 15.27
C SER A 57 -3.84 9.80 15.20
N LYS A 58 -4.08 8.76 14.39
CA LYS A 58 -5.37 8.10 14.17
C LYS A 58 -6.41 8.98 13.46
N HIS A 59 -5.97 9.90 12.63
CA HIS A 59 -6.76 10.70 11.69
C HIS A 59 -5.85 11.15 10.55
N ILE A 60 -6.42 11.54 9.41
CA ILE A 60 -5.66 12.03 8.26
C ILE A 60 -4.94 13.35 8.59
N VAL A 61 -3.64 13.44 8.29
CA VAL A 61 -2.79 14.62 8.56
C VAL A 61 -2.26 15.24 7.28
N ASN A 62 -1.65 14.42 6.41
CA ASN A 62 -0.93 14.91 5.21
C ASN A 62 -1.82 15.01 3.95
N HIS A 63 -3.14 15.26 4.11
CA HIS A 63 -4.08 15.38 2.98
C HIS A 63 -3.69 16.48 1.97
N LYS A 64 -3.04 17.56 2.42
CA LYS A 64 -2.54 18.62 1.52
C LYS A 64 -1.41 18.14 0.60
N VAL A 65 -0.59 17.22 1.05
CA VAL A 65 0.44 16.59 0.19
C VAL A 65 -0.23 15.70 -0.85
N LEU A 66 -1.25 14.93 -0.45
CA LEU A 66 -2.08 14.16 -1.37
C LEU A 66 -2.69 15.06 -2.46
N GLU A 67 -3.33 16.15 -2.06
CA GLU A 67 -3.94 17.13 -2.99
C GLU A 67 -2.91 17.72 -3.97
N GLN A 68 -1.70 18.03 -3.48
CA GLN A 68 -0.62 18.53 -4.34
C GLN A 68 -0.18 17.51 -5.39
N ILE A 69 -0.04 16.24 -5.00
CA ILE A 69 0.33 15.17 -5.92
C ILE A 69 -0.80 14.93 -6.93
N ALA A 70 -2.02 14.75 -6.45
CA ALA A 70 -3.19 14.46 -7.29
C ALA A 70 -3.50 15.58 -8.29
N SER A 71 -3.31 16.86 -7.91
CA SER A 71 -3.58 17.98 -8.80
C SER A 71 -2.47 18.28 -9.82
N LYS A 72 -1.26 17.72 -9.64
CA LYS A 72 -0.07 18.04 -10.45
C LYS A 72 0.55 16.84 -11.15
N THR A 73 -0.09 15.68 -11.06
CA THR A 73 0.25 14.45 -11.77
C THR A 73 -1.03 13.75 -12.25
N ASN A 74 -0.90 12.79 -13.18
CA ASN A 74 -1.99 11.92 -13.61
C ASN A 74 -1.95 10.56 -12.90
N LEU A 75 -1.17 10.43 -11.84
CA LEU A 75 -1.04 9.19 -11.08
C LEU A 75 -2.37 8.81 -10.44
N LYS A 76 -2.72 7.54 -10.54
CA LYS A 76 -3.84 6.93 -9.79
C LYS A 76 -3.37 6.60 -8.39
N ILE A 77 -3.82 7.38 -7.42
CA ILE A 77 -3.31 7.34 -6.05
C ILE A 77 -4.19 6.45 -5.18
N ASP A 78 -3.58 5.44 -4.56
CA ASP A 78 -4.09 4.79 -3.36
C ASP A 78 -3.50 5.48 -2.13
N PHE A 79 -4.36 5.88 -1.21
CA PHE A 79 -3.97 6.60 0.00
C PHE A 79 -4.31 5.79 1.26
N GLY A 80 -3.32 5.59 2.11
CA GLY A 80 -3.45 4.92 3.40
C GLY A 80 -2.83 5.71 4.55
N GLY A 81 -3.05 5.22 5.77
CA GLY A 81 -2.54 5.85 6.98
C GLY A 81 -3.52 6.84 7.63
N GLY A 82 -3.90 6.55 8.87
CA GLY A 82 -4.75 7.45 9.67
C GLY A 82 -6.25 7.39 9.40
N LEU A 83 -6.72 6.69 8.38
CA LEU A 83 -8.14 6.59 8.04
C LEU A 83 -8.91 5.77 9.09
N LYS A 84 -9.73 6.45 9.92
CA LYS A 84 -10.44 5.85 11.05
C LYS A 84 -11.93 6.19 11.10
N SER A 85 -12.40 7.09 10.23
CA SER A 85 -13.77 7.59 10.19
C SER A 85 -14.23 7.84 8.76
N ASP A 86 -15.54 8.01 8.58
CA ASP A 86 -16.13 8.43 7.30
C ASP A 86 -15.61 9.81 6.86
N GLU A 87 -15.32 10.70 7.82
CA GLU A 87 -14.75 12.02 7.54
C GLU A 87 -13.32 11.91 6.99
N ASP A 88 -12.47 11.03 7.55
CA ASP A 88 -11.12 10.78 7.02
C ASP A 88 -11.19 10.26 5.58
N ALA A 89 -12.09 9.30 5.30
CA ALA A 89 -12.29 8.76 3.97
C ALA A 89 -12.74 9.84 2.99
N LYS A 90 -13.69 10.68 3.40
CA LYS A 90 -14.17 11.81 2.60
C LYS A 90 -13.05 12.80 2.29
N ILE A 91 -12.25 13.21 3.28
CA ILE A 91 -11.11 14.11 3.09
C ILE A 91 -10.11 13.51 2.10
N ALA A 92 -9.79 12.21 2.21
CA ALA A 92 -8.87 11.54 1.30
C ALA A 92 -9.39 11.60 -0.16
N PHE A 93 -10.67 11.28 -0.39
CA PHE A 93 -11.27 11.35 -1.72
C PHE A 93 -11.37 12.77 -2.27
N GLU A 94 -11.77 13.75 -1.45
CA GLU A 94 -11.82 15.17 -1.84
C GLU A 94 -10.41 15.74 -2.13
N SER A 95 -9.36 15.18 -1.50
CA SER A 95 -7.97 15.52 -1.78
C SER A 95 -7.38 14.80 -3.00
N GLY A 96 -8.19 13.97 -3.69
CA GLY A 96 -7.84 13.39 -4.99
C GLY A 96 -7.38 11.93 -4.96
N ALA A 97 -7.57 11.20 -3.86
CA ALA A 97 -7.34 9.75 -3.85
C ALA A 97 -8.29 9.05 -4.83
N ASN A 98 -7.77 8.14 -5.65
CA ASN A 98 -8.57 7.26 -6.49
C ASN A 98 -9.08 6.06 -5.68
N GLN A 99 -8.23 5.52 -4.83
CA GLN A 99 -8.51 4.44 -3.90
C GLN A 99 -8.02 4.82 -2.50
N ILE A 100 -8.61 4.23 -1.46
CA ILE A 100 -8.12 4.34 -0.08
C ILE A 100 -7.89 2.96 0.51
N THR A 101 -6.84 2.83 1.33
CA THR A 101 -6.50 1.59 2.04
C THR A 101 -6.90 1.66 3.50
N GLY A 102 -7.80 0.76 3.90
CA GLY A 102 -8.22 0.56 5.29
C GLY A 102 -7.61 -0.73 5.87
N GLY A 103 -6.61 -0.61 6.73
CA GLY A 103 -6.00 -1.75 7.43
C GLY A 103 -6.58 -1.88 8.85
N SER A 104 -6.00 -1.20 9.84
CA SER A 104 -6.43 -1.30 11.24
C SER A 104 -7.91 -1.02 11.48
N ILE A 105 -8.57 -0.22 10.65
CA ILE A 105 -10.01 0.06 10.73
C ILE A 105 -10.84 -1.19 10.46
N ALA A 106 -10.45 -1.99 9.48
CA ALA A 106 -11.12 -3.24 9.15
C ALA A 106 -11.10 -4.23 10.33
N VAL A 107 -10.03 -4.24 11.13
CA VAL A 107 -9.94 -5.11 12.32
C VAL A 107 -10.70 -4.53 13.51
N LYS A 108 -10.60 -3.21 13.75
CA LYS A 108 -11.07 -2.59 15.00
C LYS A 108 -12.49 -2.05 14.94
N ASN A 109 -12.93 -1.65 13.77
CA ASN A 109 -14.27 -1.13 13.53
C ASN A 109 -14.77 -1.55 12.14
N PRO A 110 -15.01 -2.85 11.95
CA PRO A 110 -15.38 -3.43 10.65
C PRO A 110 -16.61 -2.76 10.03
N ASP A 111 -17.57 -2.31 10.83
CA ASP A 111 -18.78 -1.65 10.32
C ASP A 111 -18.45 -0.39 9.53
N VAL A 112 -17.46 0.40 9.94
CA VAL A 112 -17.02 1.59 9.18
C VAL A 112 -16.42 1.19 7.85
N PHE A 113 -15.54 0.18 7.81
CA PHE A 113 -14.95 -0.31 6.58
C PHE A 113 -16.02 -0.86 5.61
N ILE A 114 -16.98 -1.63 6.12
CA ILE A 114 -18.11 -2.16 5.35
C ILE A 114 -18.99 -1.02 4.80
N ASN A 115 -19.19 0.05 5.58
CA ASN A 115 -19.92 1.22 5.09
C ASN A 115 -19.16 1.93 3.97
N TRP A 116 -17.81 1.97 4.02
CA TRP A 116 -17.02 2.51 2.91
C TRP A 116 -17.20 1.70 1.62
N LEU A 117 -17.17 0.36 1.70
CA LEU A 117 -17.47 -0.51 0.55
C LEU A 117 -18.86 -0.20 -0.05
N LYS A 118 -19.88 -0.02 0.78
CA LYS A 118 -21.24 0.30 0.34
C LYS A 118 -21.37 1.70 -0.28
N ASN A 119 -20.68 2.69 0.28
CA ASN A 119 -20.83 4.09 -0.10
C ASN A 119 -19.96 4.49 -1.28
N TYR A 120 -18.75 3.92 -1.39
CA TYR A 120 -17.77 4.31 -2.40
C TYR A 120 -17.53 3.23 -3.47
N GLY A 121 -17.98 1.99 -3.24
CA GLY A 121 -17.77 0.85 -4.14
C GLY A 121 -16.48 0.08 -3.86
N SER A 122 -16.50 -1.21 -4.20
CA SER A 122 -15.36 -2.13 -3.99
C SER A 122 -14.11 -1.77 -4.79
N GLU A 123 -14.29 -1.08 -5.92
CA GLU A 123 -13.18 -0.62 -6.77
C GLU A 123 -12.40 0.55 -6.16
N ARG A 124 -12.95 1.24 -5.14
CA ARG A 124 -12.31 2.39 -4.49
C ARG A 124 -11.77 2.10 -3.11
N ILE A 125 -12.13 0.96 -2.54
CA ILE A 125 -11.72 0.58 -1.17
C ILE A 125 -10.80 -0.63 -1.24
N ILE A 126 -9.60 -0.50 -0.67
CA ILE A 126 -8.61 -1.57 -0.57
C ILE A 126 -8.55 -2.04 0.88
N LEU A 127 -8.60 -3.36 1.08
CA LEU A 127 -8.32 -3.96 2.37
C LEU A 127 -6.81 -4.02 2.60
N GLY A 128 -6.31 -3.37 3.64
CA GLY A 128 -4.96 -3.54 4.12
C GLY A 128 -4.86 -4.77 5.03
N ALA A 129 -4.25 -5.84 4.53
CA ALA A 129 -4.05 -7.10 5.23
C ALA A 129 -2.57 -7.32 5.57
N ASP A 130 -2.02 -6.37 6.35
CA ASP A 130 -0.64 -6.49 6.84
C ASP A 130 -0.53 -7.62 7.85
N CYS A 131 0.50 -8.45 7.75
CA CYS A 131 0.66 -9.57 8.62
C CYS A 131 2.10 -9.76 9.13
N LYS A 132 2.21 -10.38 10.29
CA LYS A 132 3.46 -10.86 10.86
C LYS A 132 3.27 -12.33 11.28
N ASN A 133 4.11 -13.20 10.75
CA ASN A 133 3.95 -14.66 10.97
C ASN A 133 2.51 -15.13 10.66
N ARG A 134 1.94 -14.68 9.53
CA ARG A 134 0.57 -14.98 9.07
C ARG A 134 -0.56 -14.37 9.91
N LYS A 135 -0.27 -13.69 11.01
CA LYS A 135 -1.29 -13.05 11.85
C LYS A 135 -1.43 -11.58 11.50
N VAL A 136 -2.68 -11.13 11.34
CA VAL A 136 -3.00 -9.75 10.96
C VAL A 136 -2.41 -8.76 11.96
N ALA A 137 -1.64 -7.80 11.46
CA ALA A 137 -1.01 -6.73 12.22
C ALA A 137 -1.85 -5.45 12.18
N THR A 138 -1.87 -4.73 13.27
CA THR A 138 -2.65 -3.48 13.43
C THR A 138 -1.83 -2.40 14.13
N HIS A 139 -2.36 -1.17 14.23
CA HIS A 139 -1.71 -0.04 14.89
C HIS A 139 -0.31 0.28 14.34
N GLY A 140 -0.18 0.39 13.01
CA GLY A 140 1.14 0.62 12.43
C GLY A 140 2.13 -0.49 12.78
N TRP A 141 1.62 -1.75 12.80
CA TRP A 141 2.36 -2.99 13.06
C TRP A 141 2.83 -3.21 14.51
N MET A 142 2.36 -2.36 15.45
CA MET A 142 2.70 -2.48 16.88
C MET A 142 1.93 -3.60 17.59
N GLU A 143 0.79 -4.00 17.05
CA GLU A 143 -0.05 -5.06 17.59
C GLU A 143 -0.25 -6.17 16.56
N THR A 144 -0.34 -7.41 17.01
CA THR A 144 -0.65 -8.57 16.16
C THR A 144 -1.89 -9.25 16.72
N SER A 145 -2.88 -9.51 15.85
CA SER A 145 -4.11 -10.22 16.20
C SER A 145 -3.87 -11.74 16.28
N VAL A 146 -4.90 -12.49 16.65
CA VAL A 146 -4.88 -13.96 16.58
C VAL A 146 -5.40 -14.48 15.23
N VAL A 147 -5.97 -13.60 14.40
CA VAL A 147 -6.61 -13.96 13.13
C VAL A 147 -5.54 -14.25 12.08
N ASP A 148 -5.71 -15.35 11.34
CA ASP A 148 -4.87 -15.67 10.18
C ASP A 148 -5.19 -14.71 9.02
N VAL A 149 -4.17 -14.28 8.27
CA VAL A 149 -4.34 -13.29 7.22
C VAL A 149 -5.14 -13.82 6.03
N VAL A 150 -5.05 -15.12 5.72
CA VAL A 150 -5.82 -15.73 4.62
C VAL A 150 -7.29 -15.81 5.01
N GLU A 151 -7.60 -16.25 6.25
CA GLU A 151 -8.93 -16.25 6.82
C GLU A 151 -9.55 -14.84 6.80
N PHE A 152 -8.79 -13.84 7.28
CA PHE A 152 -9.21 -12.44 7.27
C PHE A 152 -9.56 -11.91 5.87
N ILE A 153 -8.73 -12.23 4.87
CA ILE A 153 -8.99 -11.83 3.48
C ILE A 153 -10.23 -12.53 2.94
N THR A 154 -10.41 -13.82 3.23
CA THR A 154 -11.58 -14.60 2.80
C THR A 154 -12.88 -14.03 3.36
N ASP A 155 -12.90 -13.71 4.67
CA ASP A 155 -14.08 -13.10 5.31
C ASP A 155 -14.45 -11.76 4.65
N TYR A 156 -13.46 -10.95 4.28
CA TYR A 156 -13.71 -9.67 3.62
C TYR A 156 -14.06 -9.80 2.13
N GLU A 157 -13.59 -10.83 1.43
CA GLU A 157 -14.05 -11.16 0.08
C GLU A 157 -15.54 -11.50 0.08
N GLU A 158 -16.02 -12.29 1.05
CA GLU A 158 -17.45 -12.63 1.20
C GLU A 158 -18.34 -11.40 1.42
N ILE A 159 -17.78 -10.34 2.03
CA ILE A 159 -18.47 -9.05 2.23
C ILE A 159 -18.45 -8.19 0.95
N GLY A 160 -17.63 -8.52 -0.04
CA GLY A 160 -17.55 -7.83 -1.33
C GLY A 160 -16.28 -7.00 -1.54
N THR A 161 -15.23 -7.21 -0.75
CA THR A 161 -13.92 -6.61 -1.01
C THR A 161 -13.31 -7.21 -2.27
N GLU A 162 -12.87 -6.36 -3.20
CA GLU A 162 -12.19 -6.78 -4.43
C GLU A 162 -10.67 -6.62 -4.36
N TYR A 163 -10.18 -5.53 -3.79
CA TYR A 163 -8.76 -5.20 -3.75
C TYR A 163 -8.17 -5.43 -2.36
N VAL A 164 -7.02 -6.08 -2.32
CA VAL A 164 -6.30 -6.36 -1.07
C VAL A 164 -4.82 -6.02 -1.24
N ILE A 165 -4.27 -5.21 -0.35
CA ILE A 165 -2.82 -5.09 -0.16
C ILE A 165 -2.43 -6.03 0.97
N CYS A 166 -1.56 -7.01 0.69
CA CYS A 166 -1.00 -7.88 1.72
C CYS A 166 0.49 -7.59 1.91
N THR A 167 0.85 -7.05 3.08
CA THR A 167 2.24 -6.76 3.46
C THR A 167 2.75 -7.80 4.45
N ASP A 168 3.82 -8.51 4.09
CA ASP A 168 4.59 -9.24 5.10
C ASP A 168 5.53 -8.28 5.83
N VAL A 169 5.12 -7.87 7.04
CA VAL A 169 5.85 -6.91 7.88
C VAL A 169 7.27 -7.39 8.21
N ALA A 170 7.49 -8.71 8.30
CA ALA A 170 8.82 -9.26 8.57
C ALA A 170 9.81 -9.01 7.42
N LYS A 171 9.29 -8.86 6.19
CA LYS A 171 10.08 -8.60 4.98
C LYS A 171 10.11 -7.14 4.57
N ASP A 172 9.18 -6.30 5.09
CA ASP A 172 9.12 -4.90 4.67
C ASP A 172 10.40 -4.14 4.98
N GLY A 173 10.95 -3.50 3.94
CA GLY A 173 12.20 -2.76 4.00
C GLY A 173 13.47 -3.61 4.15
N MET A 174 13.38 -4.94 4.09
CA MET A 174 14.53 -5.85 4.26
C MET A 174 15.29 -6.14 2.96
N LEU A 175 14.63 -6.01 1.79
CA LEU A 175 15.21 -6.35 0.48
C LEU A 175 15.62 -7.84 0.39
N GLU A 176 14.79 -8.73 0.95
CA GLU A 176 15.05 -10.18 1.06
C GLU A 176 14.10 -11.03 0.20
N GLY A 177 13.41 -10.40 -0.74
CA GLY A 177 12.42 -11.03 -1.60
C GLY A 177 11.01 -11.04 -0.99
N THR A 178 10.02 -11.25 -1.84
CA THR A 178 8.59 -11.23 -1.52
C THR A 178 8.10 -12.51 -0.87
N SER A 179 6.90 -12.50 -0.26
CA SER A 179 6.30 -13.65 0.43
C SER A 179 5.45 -14.51 -0.53
N ASN A 180 6.11 -15.08 -1.56
CA ASN A 180 5.46 -15.75 -2.68
C ASN A 180 4.55 -16.91 -2.27
N GLU A 181 4.92 -17.71 -1.28
CA GLU A 181 4.10 -18.82 -0.79
C GLU A 181 2.79 -18.32 -0.16
N LEU A 182 2.85 -17.22 0.60
CA LEU A 182 1.66 -16.58 1.17
C LEU A 182 0.75 -16.03 0.06
N TYR A 183 1.32 -15.33 -0.93
CA TYR A 183 0.55 -14.75 -2.02
C TYR A 183 -0.10 -15.83 -2.89
N LYS A 184 0.61 -16.93 -3.13
CA LYS A 184 0.07 -18.09 -3.84
C LYS A 184 -1.14 -18.66 -3.11
N GLU A 185 -1.02 -18.90 -1.79
CA GLU A 185 -2.11 -19.42 -0.97
C GLU A 185 -3.35 -18.51 -0.99
N ILE A 186 -3.15 -17.18 -0.86
CA ILE A 186 -4.25 -16.20 -0.96
C ILE A 186 -4.96 -16.31 -2.31
N LEU A 187 -4.20 -16.35 -3.42
CA LEU A 187 -4.75 -16.41 -4.78
C LEU A 187 -5.39 -17.76 -5.11
N GLU A 188 -4.96 -18.85 -4.49
CA GLU A 188 -5.60 -20.17 -4.61
C GLU A 188 -6.89 -20.27 -3.79
N THR A 189 -7.00 -19.51 -2.68
CA THR A 189 -8.13 -19.54 -1.76
C THR A 189 -9.21 -18.52 -2.12
N THR A 190 -8.84 -17.38 -2.70
CA THR A 190 -9.72 -16.24 -2.96
C THR A 190 -9.65 -15.79 -4.41
N LYS A 191 -10.57 -14.91 -4.81
CA LYS A 191 -10.58 -14.24 -6.14
C LYS A 191 -10.22 -12.76 -6.05
N VAL A 192 -9.71 -12.31 -4.93
CA VAL A 192 -9.36 -10.91 -4.73
C VAL A 192 -8.26 -10.46 -5.70
N LYS A 193 -8.28 -9.20 -6.04
CA LYS A 193 -7.20 -8.52 -6.77
C LYS A 193 -6.07 -8.21 -5.79
N LEU A 194 -5.15 -9.16 -5.63
CA LEU A 194 -4.08 -9.08 -4.66
C LEU A 194 -2.95 -8.15 -5.13
N ILE A 195 -2.58 -7.21 -4.27
CA ILE A 195 -1.42 -6.34 -4.41
C ILE A 195 -0.37 -6.81 -3.40
N ALA A 196 0.73 -7.34 -3.90
CA ALA A 196 1.84 -7.82 -3.07
C ALA A 196 2.63 -6.64 -2.48
N SER A 197 3.01 -6.73 -1.21
CA SER A 197 3.77 -5.68 -0.53
C SER A 197 4.80 -6.25 0.44
N GLY A 198 5.95 -5.58 0.51
CA GLY A 198 7.07 -5.95 1.37
C GLY A 198 8.09 -6.87 0.71
N GLY A 199 9.36 -6.59 0.95
CA GLY A 199 10.48 -7.46 0.61
C GLY A 199 11.07 -7.31 -0.79
N VAL A 200 10.40 -6.67 -1.75
CA VAL A 200 10.94 -6.50 -3.12
C VAL A 200 12.38 -6.02 -3.09
N SER A 201 13.28 -6.77 -3.73
CA SER A 201 14.72 -6.54 -3.71
C SER A 201 15.35 -6.32 -5.08
N ASN A 202 14.75 -6.88 -6.13
CA ASN A 202 15.25 -6.83 -7.51
C ASN A 202 14.12 -7.11 -8.52
N LEU A 203 14.41 -7.03 -9.83
CA LEU A 203 13.43 -7.28 -10.89
C LEU A 203 12.88 -8.70 -10.91
N ASP A 204 13.65 -9.71 -10.51
CA ASP A 204 13.18 -11.09 -10.50
C ASP A 204 12.00 -11.28 -9.54
N ASP A 205 11.97 -10.50 -8.46
CA ASP A 205 10.83 -10.52 -7.54
C ASP A 205 9.55 -10.00 -8.21
N LEU A 206 9.65 -9.01 -9.10
CA LEU A 206 8.51 -8.51 -9.87
C LEU A 206 7.98 -9.57 -10.85
N PHE A 207 8.88 -10.29 -11.54
CA PHE A 207 8.48 -11.39 -12.43
C PHE A 207 7.79 -12.50 -11.66
N LYS A 208 8.31 -12.91 -10.49
CA LYS A 208 7.69 -13.95 -9.66
C LYS A 208 6.28 -13.56 -9.21
N VAL A 209 6.10 -12.32 -8.74
CA VAL A 209 4.79 -11.80 -8.31
C VAL A 209 3.82 -11.74 -9.49
N GLN A 210 4.30 -11.38 -10.68
CA GLN A 210 3.50 -11.38 -11.91
C GLN A 210 3.08 -12.79 -12.33
N GLU A 211 4.00 -13.77 -12.28
CA GLU A 211 3.73 -15.18 -12.59
C GLU A 211 2.71 -15.81 -11.63
N LEU A 212 2.68 -15.38 -10.37
CA LEU A 212 1.66 -15.78 -9.40
C LEU A 212 0.27 -15.27 -9.75
N GLY A 213 0.15 -14.23 -10.59
CA GLY A 213 -1.12 -13.64 -10.97
C GLY A 213 -1.57 -12.49 -10.06
N CYS A 214 -0.67 -11.89 -9.30
CA CYS A 214 -1.01 -10.71 -8.51
C CYS A 214 -1.46 -9.54 -9.41
N GLU A 215 -2.43 -8.77 -8.95
CA GLU A 215 -2.94 -7.57 -9.62
C GLU A 215 -1.89 -6.46 -9.66
N GLY A 216 -1.10 -6.35 -8.60
CA GLY A 216 -0.06 -5.34 -8.47
C GLY A 216 1.03 -5.72 -7.48
N VAL A 217 2.08 -4.89 -7.47
CA VAL A 217 3.16 -5.00 -6.50
C VAL A 217 3.58 -3.61 -6.02
N ILE A 218 3.69 -3.43 -4.71
CA ILE A 218 4.22 -2.21 -4.10
C ILE A 218 5.74 -2.30 -4.06
N VAL A 219 6.42 -1.31 -4.64
CA VAL A 219 7.87 -1.19 -4.67
C VAL A 219 8.29 0.03 -3.87
N GLY A 220 8.85 -0.18 -2.70
CA GLY A 220 9.32 0.89 -1.82
C GLY A 220 10.84 1.01 -1.83
N LYS A 221 11.49 0.50 -0.80
CA LYS A 221 12.92 0.66 -0.52
C LYS A 221 13.84 0.29 -1.69
N ALA A 222 13.44 -0.69 -2.53
CA ALA A 222 14.24 -1.11 -3.67
C ALA A 222 14.50 0.03 -4.67
N ILE A 223 13.55 0.94 -4.87
CA ILE A 223 13.72 2.13 -5.72
C ILE A 223 14.67 3.11 -5.03
N TYR A 224 14.40 3.46 -3.77
CA TYR A 224 15.15 4.47 -3.03
C TYR A 224 16.60 4.09 -2.75
N GLU A 225 16.90 2.80 -2.66
CA GLU A 225 18.25 2.26 -2.47
C GLU A 225 18.92 1.84 -3.81
N ASN A 226 18.32 2.24 -4.96
CA ASN A 226 18.83 1.96 -6.30
C ASN A 226 19.06 0.46 -6.59
N LYS A 227 18.24 -0.42 -5.98
CA LYS A 227 18.23 -1.85 -6.30
C LYS A 227 17.44 -2.14 -7.57
N ILE A 228 16.45 -1.30 -7.85
CA ILE A 228 15.68 -1.26 -9.09
C ILE A 228 15.65 0.21 -9.53
N SER A 229 16.15 0.51 -10.71
CA SER A 229 16.10 1.85 -11.29
C SER A 229 14.73 2.13 -11.92
N LEU A 230 14.36 3.40 -12.03
CA LEU A 230 13.14 3.80 -12.74
C LEU A 230 13.15 3.35 -14.21
N LYS A 231 14.31 3.36 -14.86
CA LYS A 231 14.46 2.87 -16.23
C LYS A 231 14.16 1.36 -16.37
N GLU A 232 14.54 0.57 -15.39
CA GLU A 232 14.21 -0.87 -15.38
C GLU A 232 12.71 -1.09 -15.17
N LEU A 233 12.06 -0.27 -14.32
CA LEU A 233 10.60 -0.31 -14.14
C LEU A 233 9.87 0.11 -15.41
N GLU A 234 10.30 1.17 -16.10
CA GLU A 234 9.79 1.58 -17.41
C GLU A 234 9.86 0.43 -18.41
N GLN A 235 11.03 -0.22 -18.53
CA GLN A 235 11.22 -1.35 -19.42
C GLN A 235 10.36 -2.57 -19.04
N PHE A 236 10.13 -2.79 -17.76
CA PHE A 236 9.25 -3.85 -17.27
C PHE A 236 7.79 -3.56 -17.66
N ILE A 237 7.33 -2.32 -17.48
CA ILE A 237 5.97 -1.89 -17.85
C ILE A 237 5.71 -2.02 -19.35
N ILE A 238 6.67 -1.60 -20.19
CA ILE A 238 6.52 -1.67 -21.67
C ILE A 238 6.42 -3.11 -22.17
N LYS A 239 6.96 -4.08 -21.45
CA LYS A 239 6.97 -5.50 -21.86
C LYS A 239 5.75 -6.30 -21.36
N GLN A 240 4.87 -5.70 -20.58
CA GLN A 240 3.62 -6.33 -20.13
C GLN A 240 2.56 -6.33 -21.23
#